data_4e10f340d855146776429a1d74ce6f55
#
_entry.id   4e10f340d855146776429a1d74ce6f55
#
_cell.length_a   1.000
_cell.length_b   1.000
_cell.length_c   1.000
_cell.angle_alpha   90.00
_cell.angle_beta   90.00
_cell.angle_gamma   90.00
#
_symmetry.space_group_name_H-M   'P 1'
#
loop_
_entity.id
_entity.type
_entity.pdbx_description
1 polymer ?
#
loop_
_entity_poly.entity_id
_entity_poly.type
_entity_poly.pdbx_seq_one_letter_code
_entity_poly.pdbx_strand_id
1 'polypeptide(L)'
;MTSYIRTFTLNHLRHITFWLVLLFSWQSWAESYVLGVVPQQSARKLAQVWVPILAYLSKKTGDSYSFATATDIPTFEQRLLEGAYDVAYMNPYHYVVFEEASDYQAFAKQADKEIVGLIVVDKLSQIAELDDLNNLDVAFPSPAAFASSMLPRAELKRRGITIHPRYVLSHDSVYLNVARGFFPAGGGIGRTLNNFNPELKENLRVLWKTKGYTPHAFAAKASMNEEAVKRLQHAMLEMHDDPEGEILLREIGFKAISAAENSDWDDVRALQLNALDELIQH
;
A
#
# COMPACT_ATOMS: atom_id res chain seq x y z
N MET A 1 45.49 -41.43 -49.51
CA MET A 1 45.66 -40.08 -48.92
C MET A 1 44.36 -39.33 -48.82
N THR A 2 43.19 -40.00 -48.75
CA THR A 2 41.82 -39.38 -48.83
C THR A 2 40.93 -39.69 -47.62
N SER A 3 41.45 -40.32 -46.56
CA SER A 3 40.61 -40.74 -45.39
C SER A 3 40.76 -39.86 -44.16
N TYR A 4 41.73 -38.96 -44.08
CA TYR A 4 42.01 -38.15 -42.85
C TYR A 4 41.33 -36.79 -42.83
N ILE A 5 40.80 -36.30 -43.93
CA ILE A 5 40.19 -34.95 -44.02
C ILE A 5 38.71 -34.94 -43.61
N ARG A 6 38.00 -36.09 -43.64
CA ARG A 6 36.57 -36.16 -43.29
C ARG A 6 36.28 -36.21 -41.78
N THR A 7 37.19 -36.63 -40.95
CA THR A 7 36.98 -36.75 -39.51
C THR A 7 37.24 -35.45 -38.75
N PHE A 8 38.04 -34.53 -39.30
CA PHE A 8 38.36 -33.27 -38.63
C PHE A 8 37.23 -32.23 -38.74
N THR A 9 36.48 -32.21 -39.82
CA THR A 9 35.37 -31.27 -40.02
C THR A 9 34.10 -31.60 -39.21
N LEU A 10 33.83 -32.87 -38.93
CA LEU A 10 32.63 -33.25 -38.15
C LEU A 10 32.79 -32.96 -36.65
N ASN A 11 33.97 -33.01 -36.08
CA ASN A 11 34.17 -32.71 -34.67
C ASN A 11 34.08 -31.19 -34.39
N HIS A 12 34.56 -30.34 -35.28
CA HIS A 12 34.43 -28.89 -35.10
C HIS A 12 32.97 -28.40 -35.23
N LEU A 13 32.17 -29.02 -36.10
CA LEU A 13 30.75 -28.68 -36.23
C LEU A 13 29.96 -29.06 -34.96
N ARG A 14 30.24 -30.20 -34.32
CA ARG A 14 29.59 -30.65 -33.08
C ARG A 14 29.91 -29.72 -31.88
N HIS A 15 31.11 -29.19 -31.78
CA HIS A 15 31.47 -28.23 -30.73
C HIS A 15 30.87 -26.85 -30.93
N ILE A 16 30.77 -26.37 -32.19
CA ILE A 16 30.12 -25.07 -32.50
C ILE A 16 28.62 -25.14 -32.19
N THR A 17 27.95 -26.24 -32.53
CA THR A 17 26.50 -26.42 -32.23
C THR A 17 26.23 -26.49 -30.73
N PHE A 18 27.15 -27.13 -29.95
CA PHE A 18 27.01 -27.22 -28.49
C PHE A 18 27.18 -25.86 -27.80
N TRP A 19 28.09 -25.01 -28.26
CA TRP A 19 28.30 -23.65 -27.74
C TRP A 19 27.18 -22.69 -28.15
N LEU A 20 26.55 -22.84 -29.31
CA LEU A 20 25.41 -22.05 -29.75
C LEU A 20 24.14 -22.34 -28.92
N VAL A 21 23.93 -23.58 -28.48
CA VAL A 21 22.81 -23.96 -27.60
C VAL A 21 22.98 -23.39 -26.19
N LEU A 22 24.22 -23.24 -25.68
CA LEU A 22 24.48 -22.64 -24.37
C LEU A 22 24.29 -21.12 -24.33
N LEU A 23 24.34 -20.43 -25.48
CA LEU A 23 24.12 -18.98 -25.56
C LEU A 23 22.61 -18.60 -25.62
N PHE A 24 21.72 -19.54 -25.86
CA PHE A 24 20.28 -19.30 -25.95
C PHE A 24 19.52 -19.40 -24.63
N SER A 25 20.19 -19.72 -23.52
CA SER A 25 19.54 -20.08 -22.25
C SER A 25 19.35 -18.93 -21.25
N TRP A 26 19.62 -17.66 -21.62
CA TRP A 26 19.52 -16.54 -20.67
C TRP A 26 18.80 -15.32 -21.22
N GLN A 27 17.73 -15.53 -21.94
CA GLN A 27 16.79 -14.45 -22.17
C GLN A 27 15.74 -14.47 -21.05
N SER A 28 16.10 -13.92 -19.89
CA SER A 28 15.11 -13.53 -18.90
C SER A 28 14.27 -12.42 -19.55
N TRP A 29 13.07 -12.75 -19.95
CA TRP A 29 12.11 -11.76 -20.45
C TRP A 29 11.74 -10.88 -19.26
N ALA A 30 11.98 -9.58 -19.37
CA ALA A 30 11.47 -8.62 -18.40
C ALA A 30 9.96 -8.70 -18.41
N GLU A 31 9.37 -9.02 -17.26
CA GLU A 31 7.93 -9.06 -17.09
C GLU A 31 7.42 -7.67 -16.71
N SER A 32 6.15 -7.40 -17.00
CA SER A 32 5.53 -6.09 -16.73
C SER A 32 4.40 -6.26 -15.74
N TYR A 33 4.46 -5.53 -14.62
CA TYR A 33 3.52 -5.61 -13.53
C TYR A 33 2.91 -4.24 -13.19
N VAL A 34 1.67 -4.25 -12.75
CA VAL A 34 0.95 -3.08 -12.26
C VAL A 34 0.97 -3.07 -10.74
N LEU A 35 1.55 -2.02 -10.15
CA LEU A 35 1.50 -1.80 -8.71
C LEU A 35 0.41 -0.77 -8.36
N GLY A 36 -0.65 -1.25 -7.72
CA GLY A 36 -1.75 -0.44 -7.22
C GLY A 36 -1.44 0.17 -5.85
N VAL A 37 -1.63 1.47 -5.71
CA VAL A 37 -1.44 2.18 -4.42
C VAL A 37 -2.78 2.73 -3.95
N VAL A 38 -3.17 2.39 -2.72
CA VAL A 38 -4.41 2.88 -2.11
C VAL A 38 -4.48 4.42 -2.11
N PRO A 39 -5.59 5.04 -2.56
CA PRO A 39 -5.68 6.48 -2.77
C PRO A 39 -5.90 7.26 -1.46
N GLN A 40 -4.90 7.30 -0.60
CA GLN A 40 -4.92 8.08 0.65
C GLN A 40 -4.76 9.60 0.40
N GLN A 41 -4.18 9.96 -0.72
CA GLN A 41 -3.92 11.32 -1.19
C GLN A 41 -4.34 11.45 -2.67
N SER A 42 -4.22 12.65 -3.25
CA SER A 42 -4.51 12.82 -4.68
C SER A 42 -3.59 11.96 -5.55
N ALA A 43 -4.11 11.48 -6.70
CA ALA A 43 -3.34 10.65 -7.63
C ALA A 43 -2.03 11.32 -8.07
N ARG A 44 -2.01 12.67 -8.21
CA ARG A 44 -0.81 13.43 -8.55
C ARG A 44 0.26 13.33 -7.45
N LYS A 45 -0.10 13.51 -6.17
CA LYS A 45 0.83 13.37 -5.05
C LYS A 45 1.38 11.95 -4.94
N LEU A 46 0.52 10.94 -5.10
CA LEU A 46 0.95 9.55 -5.09
C LEU A 46 1.91 9.25 -6.23
N ALA A 47 1.59 9.67 -7.47
CA ALA A 47 2.47 9.45 -8.61
C ALA A 47 3.85 10.11 -8.43
N GLN A 48 3.92 11.34 -7.87
CA GLN A 48 5.18 12.05 -7.63
C GLN A 48 6.17 11.25 -6.76
N VAL A 49 5.68 10.48 -5.79
CA VAL A 49 6.54 9.73 -4.87
C VAL A 49 6.69 8.26 -5.27
N TRP A 50 5.65 7.64 -5.85
CA TRP A 50 5.69 6.21 -6.16
C TRP A 50 6.34 5.89 -7.52
N VAL A 51 6.19 6.76 -8.55
CA VAL A 51 6.79 6.52 -9.86
C VAL A 51 8.34 6.42 -9.77
N PRO A 52 9.06 7.30 -9.04
CA PRO A 52 10.50 7.13 -8.85
C PRO A 52 10.88 5.83 -8.13
N ILE A 53 10.10 5.40 -7.12
CA ILE A 53 10.30 4.13 -6.43
C ILE A 53 10.18 2.95 -7.41
N LEU A 54 9.13 2.94 -8.24
CA LEU A 54 8.92 1.87 -9.22
C LEU A 54 10.01 1.86 -10.30
N ALA A 55 10.50 3.01 -10.73
CA ALA A 55 11.64 3.11 -11.66
C ALA A 55 12.92 2.52 -11.02
N TYR A 56 13.18 2.82 -9.75
CA TYR A 56 14.28 2.22 -8.98
C TYR A 56 14.15 0.69 -8.89
N LEU A 57 12.97 0.19 -8.49
CA LEU A 57 12.70 -1.23 -8.37
C LEU A 57 12.83 -1.94 -9.73
N SER A 58 12.35 -1.32 -10.81
CA SER A 58 12.52 -1.86 -12.17
C SER A 58 14.00 -2.01 -12.55
N LYS A 59 14.81 -1.01 -12.22
CA LYS A 59 16.27 -1.06 -12.44
C LYS A 59 16.95 -2.18 -11.64
N LYS A 60 16.50 -2.42 -10.39
CA LYS A 60 17.09 -3.43 -9.50
C LYS A 60 16.69 -4.86 -9.85
N THR A 61 15.45 -5.08 -10.26
CA THR A 61 14.90 -6.42 -10.52
C THR A 61 15.06 -6.88 -11.97
N GLY A 62 15.16 -5.93 -12.92
CA GLY A 62 15.09 -6.20 -14.35
C GLY A 62 13.66 -6.36 -14.89
N ASP A 63 12.63 -6.33 -14.04
CA ASP A 63 11.23 -6.33 -14.42
C ASP A 63 10.70 -4.89 -14.56
N SER A 64 9.54 -4.70 -15.18
CA SER A 64 8.91 -3.38 -15.35
C SER A 64 7.74 -3.22 -14.38
N TYR A 65 7.74 -2.16 -13.56
CA TYR A 65 6.64 -1.84 -12.66
C TYR A 65 6.00 -0.52 -13.04
N SER A 66 4.69 -0.54 -13.30
CA SER A 66 3.90 0.64 -13.57
C SER A 66 3.03 1.03 -12.37
N PHE A 67 2.91 2.36 -12.16
CA PHE A 67 2.08 2.91 -11.09
C PHE A 67 0.61 2.92 -11.49
N ALA A 68 -0.25 2.47 -10.56
CA ALA A 68 -1.69 2.63 -10.65
C ALA A 68 -2.27 3.08 -9.29
N THR A 69 -3.39 3.78 -9.34
CA THR A 69 -4.22 4.12 -8.19
C THR A 69 -5.66 4.26 -8.65
N ALA A 70 -6.57 4.65 -7.77
CA ALA A 70 -7.97 4.88 -8.09
C ALA A 70 -8.38 6.32 -7.75
N THR A 71 -9.56 6.73 -8.19
CA THR A 71 -10.15 8.05 -7.88
C THR A 71 -10.47 8.20 -6.40
N ASP A 72 -10.85 7.10 -5.77
CA ASP A 72 -11.25 7.00 -4.36
C ASP A 72 -11.03 5.58 -3.84
N ILE A 73 -11.21 5.41 -2.52
CA ILE A 73 -10.99 4.12 -1.86
C ILE A 73 -12.00 3.05 -2.33
N PRO A 74 -13.31 3.29 -2.45
CA PRO A 74 -14.24 2.29 -2.98
C PRO A 74 -13.90 1.80 -4.39
N THR A 75 -13.48 2.68 -5.29
CA THR A 75 -13.01 2.28 -6.63
C THR A 75 -11.74 1.43 -6.56
N PHE A 76 -10.84 1.70 -5.60
CA PHE A 76 -9.66 0.88 -5.38
C PHE A 76 -10.02 -0.52 -4.85
N GLU A 77 -10.98 -0.61 -3.94
CA GLU A 77 -11.52 -1.86 -3.39
C GLU A 77 -12.14 -2.73 -4.49
N GLN A 78 -12.95 -2.13 -5.35
CA GLN A 78 -13.53 -2.84 -6.51
C GLN A 78 -12.43 -3.41 -7.44
N ARG A 79 -11.39 -2.62 -7.71
CA ARG A 79 -10.24 -3.06 -8.53
C ARG A 79 -9.41 -4.16 -7.86
N LEU A 80 -9.30 -4.16 -6.53
CA LEU A 80 -8.69 -5.28 -5.80
C LEU A 80 -9.50 -6.55 -5.96
N LEU A 81 -10.84 -6.47 -5.83
CA LEU A 81 -11.72 -7.61 -6.03
C LEU A 81 -11.60 -8.19 -7.45
N GLU A 82 -11.53 -7.33 -8.46
CA GLU A 82 -11.34 -7.71 -9.86
C GLU A 82 -9.91 -8.19 -10.16
N GLY A 83 -8.98 -8.04 -9.21
CA GLY A 83 -7.58 -8.41 -9.38
C GLY A 83 -6.85 -7.57 -10.44
N ALA A 84 -7.19 -6.29 -10.55
CA ALA A 84 -6.63 -5.38 -11.53
C ALA A 84 -5.17 -4.98 -11.28
N TYR A 85 -4.60 -5.32 -10.13
CA TYR A 85 -3.22 -5.04 -9.77
C TYR A 85 -2.45 -6.35 -9.57
N ASP A 86 -1.24 -6.44 -10.12
CA ASP A 86 -0.34 -7.58 -9.87
C ASP A 86 0.25 -7.51 -8.46
N VAL A 87 0.59 -6.28 -8.03
CA VAL A 87 1.03 -5.97 -6.68
C VAL A 87 0.17 -4.83 -6.15
N ALA A 88 -0.22 -4.86 -4.88
CA ALA A 88 -0.97 -3.79 -4.26
C ALA A 88 -0.33 -3.35 -2.93
N TYR A 89 -0.19 -2.04 -2.75
CA TYR A 89 0.06 -1.41 -1.47
C TYR A 89 -1.29 -0.98 -0.88
N MET A 90 -1.77 -1.73 0.09
CA MET A 90 -3.14 -1.61 0.59
C MET A 90 -3.18 -1.51 2.12
N ASN A 91 -4.28 -0.97 2.66
CA ASN A 91 -4.44 -0.85 4.10
C ASN A 91 -4.60 -2.23 4.78
N PRO A 92 -4.37 -2.34 6.10
CA PRO A 92 -4.42 -3.62 6.81
C PRO A 92 -5.74 -4.38 6.66
N TYR A 93 -6.87 -3.68 6.68
CA TYR A 93 -8.17 -4.32 6.52
C TYR A 93 -8.42 -4.79 5.08
N HIS A 94 -8.02 -3.98 4.08
CA HIS A 94 -8.03 -4.44 2.68
C HIS A 94 -7.23 -5.73 2.51
N TYR A 95 -6.04 -5.82 3.12
CA TYR A 95 -5.24 -7.03 3.02
C TYR A 95 -5.99 -8.25 3.60
N VAL A 96 -6.54 -8.15 4.80
CA VAL A 96 -7.28 -9.25 5.44
C VAL A 96 -8.45 -9.72 4.58
N VAL A 97 -9.17 -8.79 3.93
CA VAL A 97 -10.31 -9.14 3.06
C VAL A 97 -9.87 -9.71 1.71
N PHE A 98 -8.92 -9.07 1.04
CA PHE A 98 -8.55 -9.42 -0.33
C PHE A 98 -7.47 -10.52 -0.41
N GLU A 99 -6.87 -10.90 0.70
CA GLU A 99 -6.11 -12.15 0.81
C GLU A 99 -7.03 -13.35 0.55
N GLU A 100 -8.21 -13.35 1.16
CA GLU A 100 -9.20 -14.42 1.00
C GLU A 100 -10.04 -14.27 -0.28
N ALA A 101 -10.49 -13.04 -0.58
CA ALA A 101 -11.44 -12.79 -1.68
C ALA A 101 -10.79 -12.76 -3.08
N SER A 102 -9.49 -12.47 -3.18
CA SER A 102 -8.80 -12.24 -4.47
C SER A 102 -7.36 -12.76 -4.51
N ASP A 103 -6.98 -13.66 -3.60
CA ASP A 103 -5.68 -14.35 -3.54
C ASP A 103 -4.46 -13.41 -3.51
N TYR A 104 -4.55 -12.27 -2.80
CA TYR A 104 -3.38 -11.42 -2.57
C TYR A 104 -2.56 -11.96 -1.39
N GLN A 105 -1.28 -12.22 -1.62
CA GLN A 105 -0.34 -12.70 -0.60
C GLN A 105 0.64 -11.61 -0.19
N ALA A 106 0.64 -11.23 1.09
CA ALA A 106 1.59 -10.24 1.59
C ALA A 106 3.02 -10.78 1.55
N PHE A 107 3.94 -9.96 1.11
CA PHE A 107 5.37 -10.28 1.10
C PHE A 107 6.23 -9.23 1.79
N ALA A 108 5.73 -8.00 1.98
CA ALA A 108 6.48 -6.93 2.65
C ALA A 108 5.55 -5.93 3.35
N LYS A 109 6.13 -5.19 4.31
CA LYS A 109 5.49 -4.09 5.04
C LYS A 109 6.52 -3.05 5.45
N GLN A 110 6.08 -1.85 5.88
CA GLN A 110 6.96 -0.87 6.50
C GLN A 110 7.58 -1.43 7.77
N ALA A 111 8.91 -1.38 7.89
CA ALA A 111 9.64 -1.88 9.06
C ALA A 111 9.42 -0.98 10.29
N ASP A 112 9.43 -1.57 11.47
CA ASP A 112 9.41 -0.90 12.78
C ASP A 112 8.35 0.20 12.89
N LYS A 113 7.18 -0.04 12.29
CA LYS A 113 6.10 0.92 12.27
C LYS A 113 4.76 0.25 12.51
N GLU A 114 3.94 0.92 13.31
CA GLU A 114 2.53 0.64 13.46
C GLU A 114 1.70 1.75 12.79
N ILE A 115 0.54 1.38 12.27
CA ILE A 115 -0.45 2.34 11.83
C ILE A 115 -1.33 2.73 13.01
N VAL A 116 -1.50 4.04 13.20
CA VAL A 116 -2.30 4.64 14.26
C VAL A 116 -3.35 5.53 13.62
N GLY A 117 -4.60 5.26 13.92
CA GLY A 117 -5.72 6.13 13.59
C GLY A 117 -5.79 7.30 14.57
N LEU A 118 -6.32 8.41 14.11
CA LEU A 118 -6.51 9.59 14.94
C LEU A 118 -7.81 10.31 14.60
N ILE A 119 -8.31 11.08 15.56
CA ILE A 119 -9.36 12.07 15.34
C ILE A 119 -8.72 13.45 15.51
N VAL A 120 -8.94 14.31 14.51
CA VAL A 120 -8.55 15.72 14.56
C VAL A 120 -9.79 16.60 14.75
N VAL A 121 -9.56 17.74 15.39
CA VAL A 121 -10.51 18.83 15.54
C VAL A 121 -9.82 20.15 15.20
N ASP A 122 -10.57 21.21 15.00
CA ASP A 122 -10.03 22.56 14.94
C ASP A 122 -9.28 22.89 16.24
N LYS A 123 -8.17 23.59 16.15
CA LYS A 123 -7.31 23.93 17.29
C LYS A 123 -8.05 24.76 18.34
N LEU A 124 -8.96 25.63 17.92
CA LEU A 124 -9.75 26.51 18.79
C LEU A 124 -11.10 25.89 19.21
N SER A 125 -11.38 24.66 18.74
CA SER A 125 -12.62 23.94 19.08
C SER A 125 -12.72 23.71 20.60
N GLN A 126 -13.93 23.80 21.14
CA GLN A 126 -14.24 23.44 22.52
C GLN A 126 -14.34 21.94 22.75
N ILE A 127 -14.30 21.11 21.72
CA ILE A 127 -14.30 19.63 21.81
C ILE A 127 -13.00 19.20 22.48
N ALA A 128 -13.04 18.74 23.73
CA ALA A 128 -11.89 18.38 24.54
C ALA A 128 -11.67 16.86 24.64
N GLU A 129 -12.72 16.06 24.50
CA GLU A 129 -12.69 14.61 24.60
C GLU A 129 -13.63 13.93 23.59
N LEU A 130 -13.58 12.59 23.50
CA LEU A 130 -14.39 11.85 22.53
C LEU A 130 -15.89 11.97 22.81
N ASP A 131 -16.29 12.11 24.05
CA ASP A 131 -17.71 12.23 24.47
C ASP A 131 -18.36 13.49 23.92
N ASP A 132 -17.60 14.56 23.67
CA ASP A 132 -18.06 15.81 23.05
C ASP A 132 -18.45 15.61 21.56
N LEU A 133 -18.10 14.48 20.95
CA LEU A 133 -18.48 14.15 19.57
C LEU A 133 -19.92 13.60 19.45
N ASN A 134 -20.59 13.37 20.58
CA ASN A 134 -21.90 12.73 20.55
C ASN A 134 -22.91 13.54 19.73
N ASN A 135 -23.58 12.87 18.80
CA ASN A 135 -24.54 13.43 17.83
C ASN A 135 -23.96 14.47 16.85
N LEU A 136 -22.62 14.49 16.66
CA LEU A 136 -21.99 15.38 15.69
C LEU A 136 -21.75 14.69 14.35
N ASP A 137 -21.69 15.49 13.27
CA ASP A 137 -21.17 15.07 11.97
C ASP A 137 -19.64 14.95 12.05
N VAL A 138 -19.09 13.78 11.73
CA VAL A 138 -17.63 13.53 11.74
C VAL A 138 -17.19 13.10 10.34
N ALA A 139 -16.18 13.80 9.81
CA ALA A 139 -15.66 13.53 8.48
C ALA A 139 -14.70 12.31 8.47
N PHE A 140 -14.86 11.43 7.47
CA PHE A 140 -14.00 10.27 7.24
C PHE A 140 -13.64 10.14 5.75
N PRO A 141 -12.51 9.50 5.37
CA PRO A 141 -12.17 9.35 3.95
C PRO A 141 -13.13 8.41 3.21
N SER A 142 -13.41 7.26 3.79
CA SER A 142 -14.35 6.25 3.27
C SER A 142 -14.77 5.30 4.41
N PRO A 143 -15.82 4.48 4.20
CA PRO A 143 -16.26 3.48 5.20
C PRO A 143 -15.17 2.52 5.65
N ALA A 144 -14.40 1.95 4.70
CA ALA A 144 -13.37 0.93 4.94
C ALA A 144 -11.94 1.49 5.04
N ALA A 145 -11.77 2.80 5.21
CA ALA A 145 -10.47 3.37 5.57
C ALA A 145 -10.09 2.95 6.99
N PHE A 146 -9.28 1.87 7.12
CA PHE A 146 -9.04 1.13 8.34
C PHE A 146 -8.75 2.03 9.55
N ALA A 147 -7.56 2.65 9.60
CA ALA A 147 -7.14 3.40 10.79
C ALA A 147 -7.86 4.75 10.95
N SER A 148 -8.29 5.37 9.84
CA SER A 148 -8.89 6.71 9.87
C SER A 148 -10.42 6.73 10.00
N SER A 149 -11.11 5.60 9.74
CA SER A 149 -12.57 5.51 9.80
C SER A 149 -13.03 4.35 10.68
N MET A 150 -12.61 3.12 10.38
CA MET A 150 -13.12 1.94 11.06
C MET A 150 -12.74 1.93 12.53
N LEU A 151 -11.46 2.11 12.86
CA LEU A 151 -10.97 2.09 14.23
C LEU A 151 -11.59 3.21 15.10
N PRO A 152 -11.60 4.50 14.68
CA PRO A 152 -12.26 5.56 15.43
C PRO A 152 -13.75 5.29 15.65
N ARG A 153 -14.47 4.85 14.61
CA ARG A 153 -15.89 4.54 14.71
C ARG A 153 -16.17 3.36 15.65
N ALA A 154 -15.34 2.33 15.61
CA ALA A 154 -15.44 1.20 16.54
C ALA A 154 -15.23 1.64 18.00
N GLU A 155 -14.24 2.50 18.26
CA GLU A 155 -14.01 3.04 19.61
C GLU A 155 -15.15 3.92 20.09
N LEU A 156 -15.66 4.82 19.25
CA LEU A 156 -16.83 5.66 19.59
C LEU A 156 -18.05 4.80 19.92
N LYS A 157 -18.34 3.79 19.09
CA LYS A 157 -19.42 2.82 19.34
C LYS A 157 -19.23 2.07 20.67
N ARG A 158 -18.00 1.60 20.95
CA ARG A 158 -17.67 0.91 22.20
C ARG A 158 -17.90 1.77 23.44
N ARG A 159 -17.73 3.09 23.32
CA ARG A 159 -18.01 4.07 24.40
C ARG A 159 -19.48 4.49 24.46
N GLY A 160 -20.33 4.01 23.56
CA GLY A 160 -21.75 4.43 23.48
C GLY A 160 -21.95 5.83 22.86
N ILE A 161 -20.91 6.37 22.17
CA ILE A 161 -20.97 7.68 21.52
C ILE A 161 -21.53 7.48 20.11
N THR A 162 -22.63 8.15 19.82
CA THR A 162 -23.27 8.15 18.50
C THR A 162 -22.77 9.33 17.68
N ILE A 163 -22.32 9.08 16.44
CA ILE A 163 -21.91 10.12 15.49
C ILE A 163 -22.65 9.95 14.16
N HIS A 164 -22.64 10.99 13.33
CA HIS A 164 -23.09 10.95 11.95
C HIS A 164 -21.89 10.93 11.01
N PRO A 165 -21.40 9.76 10.52
CA PRO A 165 -20.24 9.70 9.65
C PRO A 165 -20.52 10.34 8.30
N ARG A 166 -19.60 11.21 7.84
CA ARG A 166 -19.64 11.86 6.52
C ARG A 166 -18.38 11.50 5.74
N TYR A 167 -18.55 10.92 4.57
CA TYR A 167 -17.44 10.45 3.75
C TYR A 167 -17.05 11.50 2.70
N VAL A 168 -15.77 11.92 2.72
CA VAL A 168 -15.24 13.04 1.92
C VAL A 168 -14.11 12.62 0.98
N LEU A 169 -14.06 11.32 0.63
CA LEU A 169 -13.25 10.67 -0.41
C LEU A 169 -11.76 10.53 -0.13
N SER A 170 -11.11 11.41 0.63
CA SER A 170 -9.66 11.32 0.90
C SER A 170 -9.28 11.88 2.27
N HIS A 171 -8.10 11.49 2.77
CA HIS A 171 -7.55 12.04 4.02
C HIS A 171 -7.30 13.55 3.93
N ASP A 172 -6.77 14.02 2.79
CA ASP A 172 -6.54 15.45 2.56
C ASP A 172 -7.86 16.25 2.64
N SER A 173 -8.95 15.68 2.09
CA SER A 173 -10.28 16.28 2.17
C SER A 173 -10.80 16.33 3.61
N VAL A 174 -10.57 15.31 4.42
CA VAL A 174 -10.94 15.32 5.85
C VAL A 174 -10.26 16.49 6.55
N TYR A 175 -8.94 16.58 6.46
CA TYR A 175 -8.19 17.64 7.15
C TYR A 175 -8.57 19.04 6.66
N LEU A 176 -8.76 19.19 5.34
CA LEU A 176 -9.21 20.45 4.75
C LEU A 176 -10.55 20.90 5.30
N ASN A 177 -11.52 19.98 5.35
CA ASN A 177 -12.88 20.29 5.82
C ASN A 177 -12.89 20.65 7.32
N VAL A 178 -12.11 19.95 8.16
CA VAL A 178 -12.00 20.27 9.59
C VAL A 178 -11.28 21.61 9.79
N ALA A 179 -10.14 21.83 9.11
CA ALA A 179 -9.37 23.06 9.22
C ALA A 179 -10.14 24.31 8.73
N ARG A 180 -11.18 24.13 7.90
CA ARG A 180 -12.07 25.19 7.41
C ARG A 180 -13.40 25.29 8.18
N GLY A 181 -13.58 24.47 9.22
CA GLY A 181 -14.78 24.47 10.05
C GLY A 181 -16.04 23.89 9.40
N PHE A 182 -15.92 23.16 8.26
CA PHE A 182 -17.07 22.49 7.64
C PHE A 182 -17.54 21.27 8.44
N PHE A 183 -16.61 20.62 9.15
CA PHE A 183 -16.91 19.56 10.10
C PHE A 183 -16.21 19.82 11.44
N PRO A 184 -16.86 19.52 12.57
CA PRO A 184 -16.28 19.74 13.90
C PRO A 184 -15.10 18.80 14.20
N ALA A 185 -15.08 17.61 13.56
CA ALA A 185 -14.04 16.61 13.75
C ALA A 185 -13.86 15.76 12.49
N GLY A 186 -12.71 15.05 12.41
CA GLY A 186 -12.46 14.12 11.32
C GLY A 186 -11.45 13.05 11.66
N GLY A 187 -11.63 11.88 11.06
CA GLY A 187 -10.73 10.74 11.21
C GLY A 187 -9.58 10.74 10.20
N GLY A 188 -8.37 10.41 10.66
CA GLY A 188 -7.18 10.43 9.83
C GLY A 188 -6.04 9.54 10.32
N ILE A 189 -4.87 9.67 9.70
CA ILE A 189 -3.63 9.00 10.11
C ILE A 189 -2.48 10.01 10.17
N GLY A 190 -1.51 9.74 11.05
CA GLY A 190 -0.41 10.67 11.31
C GLY A 190 0.44 10.99 10.08
N ARG A 191 0.70 10.02 9.19
CA ARG A 191 1.49 10.22 7.98
C ARG A 191 0.86 11.28 7.06
N THR A 192 -0.41 11.15 6.74
CA THR A 192 -1.10 12.11 5.87
C THR A 192 -1.29 13.47 6.53
N LEU A 193 -1.51 13.52 7.85
CA LEU A 193 -1.54 14.77 8.59
C LEU A 193 -0.18 15.49 8.59
N ASN A 194 0.92 14.75 8.69
CA ASN A 194 2.27 15.33 8.66
C ASN A 194 2.62 15.90 7.29
N ASN A 195 2.12 15.30 6.21
CA ASN A 195 2.32 15.73 4.82
C ASN A 195 1.20 16.67 4.31
N PHE A 196 0.26 17.07 5.19
CA PHE A 196 -0.80 18.00 4.85
C PHE A 196 -0.24 19.43 4.75
N ASN A 197 -0.98 20.33 4.06
CA ASN A 197 -0.60 21.73 3.91
C ASN A 197 -0.22 22.36 5.28
N PRO A 198 1.02 22.87 5.46
CA PRO A 198 1.51 23.35 6.75
C PRO A 198 0.64 24.44 7.38
N GLU A 199 0.19 25.42 6.59
CA GLU A 199 -0.61 26.56 7.06
C GLU A 199 -1.98 26.10 7.60
N LEU A 200 -2.62 25.14 6.93
CA LEU A 200 -3.91 24.59 7.37
C LEU A 200 -3.75 23.59 8.51
N LYS A 201 -2.63 22.88 8.56
CA LYS A 201 -2.31 21.94 9.65
C LYS A 201 -2.19 22.65 11.00
N GLU A 202 -1.70 23.88 11.02
CA GLU A 202 -1.60 24.70 12.25
C GLU A 202 -2.96 24.98 12.89
N ASN A 203 -4.05 24.90 12.11
CA ASN A 203 -5.42 25.02 12.59
C ASN A 203 -5.99 23.73 13.15
N LEU A 204 -5.23 22.62 13.12
CA LEU A 204 -5.68 21.33 13.59
C LEU A 204 -4.94 20.91 14.86
N ARG A 205 -5.65 20.19 15.72
CA ARG A 205 -5.06 19.42 16.81
C ARG A 205 -5.60 17.98 16.83
N VAL A 206 -4.77 17.07 17.29
CA VAL A 206 -5.19 15.69 17.51
C VAL A 206 -5.96 15.62 18.82
N LEU A 207 -7.21 15.18 18.75
CA LEU A 207 -8.08 14.95 19.88
C LEU A 207 -7.79 13.59 20.53
N TRP A 208 -7.61 12.55 19.67
CA TRP A 208 -7.48 11.18 20.14
C TRP A 208 -6.69 10.32 19.15
N LYS A 209 -6.10 9.22 19.65
CA LYS A 209 -5.35 8.23 18.85
C LYS A 209 -5.73 6.81 19.26
N THR A 210 -5.72 5.88 18.29
CA THR A 210 -5.83 4.44 18.54
C THR A 210 -4.54 3.88 19.16
N LYS A 211 -4.59 2.63 19.64
CA LYS A 211 -3.35 1.81 19.72
C LYS A 211 -2.77 1.59 18.30
N GLY A 212 -1.53 1.08 18.24
CA GLY A 212 -0.89 0.67 17.00
C GLY A 212 -1.45 -0.64 16.48
N TYR A 213 -1.42 -0.79 15.16
CA TYR A 213 -1.76 -2.00 14.42
C TYR A 213 -0.72 -2.23 13.32
N THR A 214 -0.63 -3.47 12.84
CA THR A 214 0.23 -3.82 11.70
C THR A 214 -0.04 -2.90 10.52
N PRO A 215 1.01 -2.33 9.86
CA PRO A 215 0.83 -1.32 8.83
C PRO A 215 0.34 -1.92 7.50
N HIS A 216 0.30 -1.08 6.46
CA HIS A 216 -0.10 -1.47 5.11
C HIS A 216 0.73 -2.62 4.57
N ALA A 217 0.07 -3.55 3.89
CA ALA A 217 0.69 -4.66 3.19
C ALA A 217 1.18 -4.23 1.80
N PHE A 218 2.35 -4.71 1.39
CA PHE A 218 2.67 -4.97 0.00
C PHE A 218 2.30 -6.43 -0.27
N ALA A 219 1.30 -6.63 -1.10
CA ALA A 219 0.81 -7.96 -1.42
C ALA A 219 0.79 -8.18 -2.94
N ALA A 220 1.23 -9.35 -3.36
CA ALA A 220 1.20 -9.78 -4.76
C ALA A 220 0.04 -10.73 -4.99
N LYS A 221 -0.56 -10.70 -6.17
CA LYS A 221 -1.51 -11.74 -6.59
C LYS A 221 -0.81 -13.09 -6.64
N ALA A 222 -1.50 -14.14 -6.21
CA ALA A 222 -0.98 -15.51 -6.26
C ALA A 222 -0.63 -15.99 -7.69
N SER A 223 -1.22 -15.35 -8.71
CA SER A 223 -0.90 -15.60 -10.13
C SER A 223 0.40 -14.95 -10.61
N MET A 224 0.99 -14.03 -9.86
CA MET A 224 2.27 -13.42 -10.20
C MET A 224 3.40 -14.45 -10.08
N ASN A 225 4.40 -14.36 -10.96
CA ASN A 225 5.55 -15.25 -10.94
C ASN A 225 6.27 -15.17 -9.59
N GLU A 226 6.42 -16.30 -8.90
CA GLU A 226 7.00 -16.38 -7.55
C GLU A 226 8.43 -15.84 -7.49
N GLU A 227 9.25 -16.10 -8.51
CA GLU A 227 10.62 -15.59 -8.58
C GLU A 227 10.65 -14.07 -8.81
N ALA A 228 9.68 -13.51 -9.53
CA ALA A 228 9.54 -12.06 -9.65
C ALA A 228 9.12 -11.41 -8.33
N VAL A 229 8.23 -12.04 -7.56
CA VAL A 229 7.86 -11.57 -6.20
C VAL A 229 9.09 -11.59 -5.28
N LYS A 230 9.91 -12.66 -5.31
CA LYS A 230 11.14 -12.75 -4.51
C LYS A 230 12.16 -11.69 -4.90
N ARG A 231 12.36 -11.44 -6.20
CA ARG A 231 13.25 -10.35 -6.68
C ARG A 231 12.76 -8.98 -6.21
N LEU A 232 11.44 -8.73 -6.33
CA LEU A 232 10.83 -7.49 -5.87
C LEU A 232 10.98 -7.30 -4.37
N GLN A 233 10.66 -8.33 -3.58
CA GLN A 233 10.83 -8.31 -2.12
C GLN A 233 12.28 -8.00 -1.74
N HIS A 234 13.24 -8.70 -2.32
CA HIS A 234 14.66 -8.50 -2.05
C HIS A 234 15.09 -7.06 -2.36
N ALA A 235 14.74 -6.55 -3.56
CA ALA A 235 15.04 -5.17 -3.94
C ALA A 235 14.41 -4.13 -2.99
N MET A 236 13.18 -4.38 -2.50
CA MET A 236 12.51 -3.50 -1.53
C MET A 236 13.17 -3.53 -0.15
N LEU A 237 13.61 -4.71 0.31
CA LEU A 237 14.27 -4.88 1.60
C LEU A 237 15.63 -4.18 1.64
N GLU A 238 16.37 -4.14 0.53
CA GLU A 238 17.67 -3.51 0.43
C GLU A 238 17.63 -2.00 0.15
N MET A 239 16.44 -1.42 -0.06
CA MET A 239 16.33 0.03 -0.37
C MET A 239 16.99 0.93 0.68
N HIS A 240 16.93 0.55 1.95
CA HIS A 240 17.46 1.39 3.04
C HIS A 240 18.98 1.38 3.12
N ASP A 241 19.67 0.39 2.52
CA ASP A 241 21.12 0.28 2.43
C ASP A 241 21.69 0.93 1.15
N ASP A 242 20.82 1.34 0.22
CA ASP A 242 21.18 2.01 -1.02
C ASP A 242 20.89 3.52 -0.88
N PRO A 243 21.86 4.42 -1.16
CA PRO A 243 21.67 5.86 -1.01
C PRO A 243 20.50 6.43 -1.84
N GLU A 244 20.25 5.91 -3.07
CA GLU A 244 19.10 6.28 -3.90
C GLU A 244 17.81 5.76 -3.26
N GLY A 245 17.81 4.50 -2.82
CA GLY A 245 16.68 3.86 -2.16
C GLY A 245 16.27 4.54 -0.86
N GLU A 246 17.24 4.91 -0.01
CA GLU A 246 16.98 5.63 1.25
C GLU A 246 16.28 6.98 1.02
N ILE A 247 16.71 7.75 0.01
CA ILE A 247 16.05 9.02 -0.36
C ILE A 247 14.60 8.76 -0.76
N LEU A 248 14.35 7.76 -1.61
CA LEU A 248 13.01 7.41 -2.08
C LEU A 248 12.10 6.94 -0.96
N LEU A 249 12.61 6.14 -0.01
CA LEU A 249 11.85 5.72 1.17
C LEU A 249 11.45 6.91 2.05
N ARG A 250 12.33 7.89 2.24
CA ARG A 250 12.01 9.10 3.01
C ARG A 250 10.87 9.92 2.40
N GLU A 251 10.76 9.99 1.07
CA GLU A 251 9.67 10.70 0.39
C GLU A 251 8.28 10.10 0.71
N ILE A 252 8.19 8.81 0.97
CA ILE A 252 6.96 8.14 1.42
C ILE A 252 6.88 7.99 2.95
N GLY A 253 7.83 8.55 3.70
CA GLY A 253 7.87 8.53 5.16
C GLY A 253 8.26 7.17 5.74
N PHE A 254 9.02 6.35 5.00
CA PHE A 254 9.54 5.06 5.45
C PHE A 254 11.01 5.20 5.87
N LYS A 255 11.41 4.44 6.89
CA LYS A 255 12.83 4.23 7.22
C LYS A 255 13.39 3.03 6.50
N ALA A 256 12.63 1.94 6.49
CA ALA A 256 12.97 0.68 5.84
C ALA A 256 11.68 -0.09 5.51
N ILE A 257 11.84 -1.14 4.71
CA ILE A 257 10.83 -2.15 4.42
C ILE A 257 11.31 -3.47 5.00
N SER A 258 10.43 -4.26 5.61
CA SER A 258 10.70 -5.61 6.10
C SER A 258 9.89 -6.65 5.36
N ALA A 259 10.36 -7.90 5.34
CA ALA A 259 9.55 -9.04 4.92
C ALA A 259 8.30 -9.13 5.80
N ALA A 260 7.25 -9.69 5.24
CA ALA A 260 5.99 -9.89 5.94
C ALA A 260 5.36 -11.24 5.56
N GLU A 261 4.58 -11.77 6.49
CA GLU A 261 3.82 -12.99 6.35
C GLU A 261 2.33 -12.73 6.63
N ASN A 262 1.46 -13.62 6.17
CA ASN A 262 0.01 -13.48 6.34
C ASN A 262 -0.40 -13.30 7.81
N SER A 263 0.24 -14.03 8.74
CA SER A 263 0.00 -13.97 10.18
C SER A 263 0.31 -12.60 10.83
N ASP A 264 1.10 -11.76 10.19
CA ASP A 264 1.41 -10.42 10.72
C ASP A 264 0.15 -9.56 10.94
N TRP A 265 -0.93 -9.82 10.18
CA TRP A 265 -2.22 -9.09 10.29
C TRP A 265 -3.27 -9.78 11.15
N ASP A 266 -2.89 -10.73 12.02
CA ASP A 266 -3.83 -11.38 12.94
C ASP A 266 -4.40 -10.41 13.97
N ASP A 267 -3.67 -9.34 14.31
CA ASP A 267 -4.17 -8.23 15.12
C ASP A 267 -5.36 -7.49 14.49
N VAL A 268 -5.39 -7.44 13.16
CA VAL A 268 -6.49 -6.85 12.37
C VAL A 268 -7.63 -7.84 12.19
N ARG A 269 -7.34 -9.14 11.91
CA ARG A 269 -8.35 -10.20 11.83
C ARG A 269 -9.14 -10.34 13.14
N ALA A 270 -8.45 -10.23 14.28
CA ALA A 270 -9.08 -10.28 15.59
C ALA A 270 -10.13 -9.18 15.84
N LEU A 271 -10.16 -8.12 15.04
CA LEU A 271 -11.18 -7.07 15.11
C LEU A 271 -12.52 -7.48 14.51
N GLN A 272 -12.58 -8.55 13.72
CA GLN A 272 -13.80 -9.08 13.08
C GLN A 272 -14.60 -7.98 12.37
N LEU A 273 -13.92 -7.17 11.56
CA LEU A 273 -14.53 -6.06 10.84
C LEU A 273 -15.26 -6.59 9.58
N ASN A 274 -16.36 -5.94 9.20
CA ASN A 274 -17.25 -6.40 8.13
C ASN A 274 -17.65 -5.29 7.13
N ALA A 275 -16.87 -4.23 7.01
CA ALA A 275 -17.25 -3.08 6.18
C ALA A 275 -17.26 -3.35 4.66
N LEU A 276 -16.66 -4.45 4.20
CA LEU A 276 -16.60 -4.86 2.80
C LEU A 276 -17.40 -6.13 2.50
N ASP A 277 -18.16 -6.68 3.47
CA ASP A 277 -18.92 -7.93 3.26
C ASP A 277 -19.90 -7.83 2.08
N GLU A 278 -20.56 -6.68 1.91
CA GLU A 278 -21.47 -6.45 0.78
C GLU A 278 -20.73 -6.43 -0.57
N LEU A 279 -19.49 -5.92 -0.61
CA LEU A 279 -18.69 -5.86 -1.84
C LEU A 279 -18.25 -7.26 -2.31
N ILE A 280 -17.85 -8.13 -1.36
CA ILE A 280 -17.30 -9.47 -1.70
C ILE A 280 -18.36 -10.52 -1.94
N GLN A 281 -19.65 -10.28 -1.59
CA GLN A 281 -20.76 -11.21 -1.79
C GLN A 281 -21.40 -11.11 -3.18
N HIS A 282 -21.02 -10.16 -4.01
CA HIS A 282 -21.51 -9.90 -5.35
C HIS A 282 -20.47 -10.14 -6.44
#